data_b57f0a92edc90e4cdf84dbebdc7d1d96
#
_entry.id   b57f0a92edc90e4cdf84dbebdc7d1d96
#
_cell.length_a   1.000
_cell.length_b   1.000
_cell.length_c   1.000
_cell.angle_alpha   90.00
_cell.angle_beta   90.00
_cell.angle_gamma   90.00
#
_symmetry.space_group_name_H-M   'P 1'
#
loop_
_entity.id
_entity.type
_entity.pdbx_description
1 polymer ?
#
loop_
_entity_poly.entity_id
_entity_poly.type
_entity_poly.pdbx_seq_one_letter_code
_entity_poly.pdbx_strand_id
1 'polypeptide(L)'
;MEPTRKIEKVGMRNLRMEDYDQLAKSFRRIYADSDVFWTKEQIKKLITIFPEGQVVIIVDDKIVGCALSIIVNYNMVKGDHTYAQVTGNETFNTHDPNGNILYGIEVFIHPDYRGLRLARRMYEYRKELCEKLNLKAIMFGGRIPNYHKYADKMRPKEYIEHVRSREIYDPVLTFQLSNDFHVRRVIRNYLPSDEESEHCATLLQWDNIYYQPPTDSYVDRKPTVRIGLVQWQMRPYASVDDLFEQVEFFVDSVSDYKSDFILFPEYFNAPLMARFNDLGEAQSIRKMAQYTEEIRDRFRELAISYNINIITGSMPYLKDDSLYNVGFLCRRDGSVDMYEKIHVTPDEQKCWGLSGGSHIQTFDTDCGKIGIVICYDVEFPELSRLMADDGMQILFVPFMTD
;
A
#
# COMPACT_ATOMS: atom_id res chain seq x y z
N MET A 1 37.69 -21.43 -0.16
CA MET A 1 36.56 -20.84 0.59
C MET A 1 37.21 -20.01 1.70
N GLU A 2 37.15 -18.69 1.60
CA GLU A 2 37.54 -17.83 2.70
C GLU A 2 36.58 -18.10 3.89
N PRO A 3 37.09 -18.07 5.13
CA PRO A 3 36.28 -18.35 6.31
C PRO A 3 35.16 -17.32 6.38
N THR A 4 33.93 -17.78 6.45
CA THR A 4 32.75 -16.95 6.64
C THR A 4 32.94 -16.10 7.88
N ARG A 5 33.13 -14.79 7.71
CA ARG A 5 33.34 -13.85 8.81
C ARG A 5 32.13 -13.92 9.74
N LYS A 6 32.35 -14.33 10.98
CA LYS A 6 31.30 -14.37 11.99
C LYS A 6 30.96 -12.92 12.37
N ILE A 7 29.79 -12.46 11.99
CA ILE A 7 29.26 -11.15 12.35
C ILE A 7 28.54 -11.30 13.68
N GLU A 8 28.89 -10.47 14.65
CA GLU A 8 28.31 -10.51 16.00
C GLU A 8 27.15 -9.50 16.13
N LYS A 9 27.30 -8.32 15.52
CA LYS A 9 26.33 -7.24 15.69
C LYS A 9 26.14 -6.42 14.41
N VAL A 10 24.89 -6.17 14.06
CA VAL A 10 24.50 -5.23 12.98
C VAL A 10 23.55 -4.20 13.57
N GLY A 11 23.89 -2.93 13.40
CA GLY A 11 23.07 -1.80 13.83
C GLY A 11 22.90 -0.74 12.74
N MET A 12 21.91 0.10 12.92
CA MET A 12 21.68 1.24 12.06
C MET A 12 21.30 2.45 12.93
N ARG A 13 21.84 3.61 12.61
CA ARG A 13 21.57 4.86 13.30
C ARG A 13 21.83 6.08 12.42
N ASN A 14 21.42 7.23 12.89
CA ASN A 14 21.73 8.47 12.21
C ASN A 14 23.24 8.73 12.19
N LEU A 15 23.69 9.31 11.07
CA LEU A 15 25.08 9.73 10.86
C LEU A 15 25.46 10.88 11.81
N ARG A 16 26.67 10.84 12.36
CA ARG A 16 27.24 11.87 13.24
C ARG A 16 28.53 12.40 12.64
N MET A 17 28.95 13.59 13.04
CA MET A 17 30.19 14.17 12.54
C MET A 17 31.45 13.35 12.91
N GLU A 18 31.40 12.66 14.04
CA GLU A 18 32.45 11.73 14.51
C GLU A 18 32.68 10.57 13.54
N ASP A 19 31.68 10.23 12.74
CA ASP A 19 31.71 9.12 11.78
C ASP A 19 32.44 9.45 10.49
N TYR A 20 32.69 10.73 10.24
CA TYR A 20 33.17 11.22 8.94
C TYR A 20 34.42 10.49 8.44
N ASP A 21 35.43 10.31 9.27
CA ASP A 21 36.69 9.73 8.84
C ASP A 21 36.53 8.23 8.48
N GLN A 22 35.68 7.48 9.21
CA GLN A 22 35.33 6.10 8.85
C GLN A 22 34.50 6.03 7.57
N LEU A 23 33.54 6.94 7.42
CA LEU A 23 32.71 7.03 6.23
C LEU A 23 33.54 7.34 4.97
N ALA A 24 34.43 8.32 5.06
CA ALA A 24 35.36 8.68 3.99
C ALA A 24 36.26 7.51 3.58
N LYS A 25 36.76 6.75 4.56
CA LYS A 25 37.57 5.55 4.30
C LYS A 25 36.77 4.46 3.60
N SER A 26 35.54 4.22 4.00
CA SER A 26 34.66 3.24 3.35
C SER A 26 34.29 3.66 1.93
N PHE A 27 34.04 4.94 1.68
CA PHE A 27 33.72 5.49 0.36
C PHE A 27 34.87 5.30 -0.65
N ARG A 28 36.12 5.69 -0.26
CA ARG A 28 37.31 5.52 -1.11
C ARG A 28 37.57 4.08 -1.53
N ARG A 29 37.11 3.11 -0.74
CA ARG A 29 37.23 1.67 -1.06
C ARG A 29 36.26 1.26 -2.17
N ILE A 30 35.19 2.01 -2.36
CA ILE A 30 34.12 1.72 -3.35
C ILE A 30 34.37 2.45 -4.64
N TYR A 31 34.79 3.70 -4.54
CA TYR A 31 35.02 4.62 -5.66
C TYR A 31 36.52 4.95 -5.74
N ALA A 32 37.35 3.92 -5.98
CA ALA A 32 38.80 4.04 -5.94
C ALA A 32 39.36 5.06 -6.93
N ASP A 33 38.67 5.29 -8.04
CA ASP A 33 39.05 6.21 -9.10
C ASP A 33 38.40 7.61 -8.95
N SER A 34 37.65 7.85 -7.87
CA SER A 34 37.00 9.12 -7.62
C SER A 34 37.71 9.91 -6.53
N ASP A 35 38.30 11.03 -6.89
CA ASP A 35 38.86 12.00 -5.94
C ASP A 35 37.78 12.76 -5.15
N VAL A 36 36.51 12.56 -5.49
CA VAL A 36 35.36 13.33 -4.97
C VAL A 36 34.61 12.53 -3.92
N PHE A 37 34.99 12.69 -2.67
CA PHE A 37 34.16 12.36 -1.53
C PHE A 37 33.51 13.62 -0.96
N TRP A 38 32.35 13.47 -0.36
CA TRP A 38 31.66 14.51 0.40
C TRP A 38 32.60 15.20 1.40
N THR A 39 32.73 16.51 1.34
CA THR A 39 33.53 17.28 2.30
C THR A 39 32.93 17.25 3.69
N LYS A 40 33.73 17.57 4.71
CA LYS A 40 33.23 17.68 6.10
C LYS A 40 32.10 18.71 6.21
N GLU A 41 32.18 19.79 5.47
CA GLU A 41 31.19 20.86 5.41
C GLU A 41 29.86 20.38 4.81
N GLN A 42 29.93 19.60 3.72
CA GLN A 42 28.75 19.01 3.08
C GLN A 42 28.05 18.02 4.01
N ILE A 43 28.79 17.09 4.64
CA ILE A 43 28.24 16.14 5.60
C ILE A 43 27.66 16.87 6.83
N LYS A 44 28.35 17.87 7.36
CA LYS A 44 27.86 18.70 8.45
C LYS A 44 26.55 19.41 8.07
N LYS A 45 26.48 19.94 6.85
CA LYS A 45 25.26 20.59 6.34
C LYS A 45 24.09 19.60 6.31
N LEU A 46 24.25 18.43 5.72
CA LEU A 46 23.22 17.38 5.65
C LEU A 46 22.72 16.96 7.05
N ILE A 47 23.63 16.69 7.97
CA ILE A 47 23.28 16.34 9.35
C ILE A 47 22.53 17.48 10.04
N THR A 48 22.87 18.74 9.74
CA THR A 48 22.23 19.91 10.38
C THR A 48 20.81 20.15 9.83
N ILE A 49 20.61 20.03 8.51
CA ILE A 49 19.32 20.36 7.90
C ILE A 49 18.31 19.23 7.96
N PHE A 50 18.78 17.97 7.95
CA PHE A 50 17.91 16.79 7.94
C PHE A 50 18.63 15.57 8.55
N PRO A 51 18.83 15.54 9.88
CA PRO A 51 19.58 14.45 10.55
C PRO A 51 18.96 13.05 10.35
N GLU A 52 17.63 12.93 10.33
CA GLU A 52 16.94 11.66 10.17
C GLU A 52 17.16 11.06 8.78
N GLY A 53 17.39 11.88 7.77
CA GLY A 53 17.65 11.45 6.40
C GLY A 53 19.08 10.94 6.16
N GLN A 54 19.98 11.09 7.13
CA GLN A 54 21.37 10.67 7.04
C GLN A 54 21.63 9.46 7.94
N VAL A 55 21.84 8.31 7.35
CA VAL A 55 21.88 7.03 8.08
C VAL A 55 23.15 6.27 7.76
N VAL A 56 23.74 5.65 8.76
CA VAL A 56 24.85 4.71 8.65
C VAL A 56 24.46 3.33 9.13
N ILE A 57 25.01 2.31 8.47
CA ILE A 57 24.91 0.93 8.92
C ILE A 57 26.26 0.49 9.48
N ILE A 58 26.20 -0.18 10.62
CA ILE A 58 27.35 -0.54 11.42
C ILE A 58 27.38 -2.06 11.58
N VAL A 59 28.53 -2.66 11.37
CA VAL A 59 28.79 -4.08 11.61
C VAL A 59 30.01 -4.16 12.52
N ASP A 60 29.86 -4.78 13.69
CA ASP A 60 30.93 -4.95 14.68
C ASP A 60 31.70 -3.63 14.93
N ASP A 61 30.93 -2.56 15.23
CA ASP A 61 31.41 -1.20 15.52
C ASP A 61 32.08 -0.47 14.32
N LYS A 62 32.01 -1.03 13.11
CA LYS A 62 32.54 -0.39 11.88
C LYS A 62 31.42 0.12 11.02
N ILE A 63 31.55 1.35 10.53
CA ILE A 63 30.65 1.91 9.50
C ILE A 63 30.96 1.24 8.18
N VAL A 64 29.99 0.49 7.67
CA VAL A 64 30.12 -0.29 6.43
C VAL A 64 29.24 0.20 5.30
N GLY A 65 28.46 1.23 5.54
CA GLY A 65 27.62 1.85 4.52
C GLY A 65 26.88 3.06 5.04
N CYS A 66 26.36 3.85 4.10
CA CYS A 66 25.47 4.95 4.43
C CYS A 66 24.36 5.13 3.38
N ALA A 67 23.32 5.84 3.79
CA ALA A 67 22.28 6.37 2.94
C ALA A 67 22.07 7.84 3.28
N LEU A 68 22.16 8.71 2.28
CA LEU A 68 21.97 10.14 2.40
C LEU A 68 20.74 10.58 1.63
N SER A 69 19.94 11.47 2.20
CA SER A 69 18.69 11.93 1.61
C SER A 69 18.43 13.40 1.91
N ILE A 70 17.63 14.03 1.08
CA ILE A 70 17.03 15.36 1.32
C ILE A 70 15.53 15.28 1.06
N ILE A 71 14.78 16.25 1.56
CA ILE A 71 13.38 16.44 1.19
C ILE A 71 13.31 17.50 0.12
N VAL A 72 12.53 17.25 -0.95
CA VAL A 72 12.32 18.21 -2.04
C VAL A 72 10.85 18.24 -2.46
N ASN A 73 10.46 19.28 -3.22
CA ASN A 73 9.12 19.32 -3.80
C ASN A 73 9.03 18.43 -5.04
N TYR A 74 7.93 17.70 -5.21
CA TYR A 74 7.69 16.83 -6.36
C TYR A 74 7.85 17.55 -7.71
N ASN A 75 7.43 18.82 -7.79
CA ASN A 75 7.53 19.59 -9.01
C ASN A 75 8.99 19.79 -9.49
N MET A 76 9.95 19.74 -8.59
CA MET A 76 11.37 19.84 -8.90
C MET A 76 11.92 18.59 -9.58
N VAL A 77 11.38 17.41 -9.25
CA VAL A 77 11.95 16.12 -9.64
C VAL A 77 11.05 15.26 -10.54
N LYS A 78 9.83 15.68 -10.82
CA LYS A 78 8.90 14.98 -11.71
C LYS A 78 9.34 14.92 -13.16
N GLY A 79 10.14 15.92 -13.60
CA GLY A 79 10.69 16.07 -14.94
C GLY A 79 12.16 15.66 -15.04
N ASP A 80 12.79 16.01 -16.15
CA ASP A 80 14.21 15.85 -16.32
C ASP A 80 14.95 16.86 -15.41
N HIS A 81 15.96 16.37 -14.74
CA HIS A 81 16.80 17.16 -13.85
C HIS A 81 18.17 16.48 -13.73
N THR A 82 19.18 17.24 -13.36
CA THR A 82 20.51 16.70 -13.08
C THR A 82 20.72 16.49 -11.58
N TYR A 83 21.71 15.69 -11.24
CA TYR A 83 22.14 15.50 -9.85
C TYR A 83 22.54 16.85 -9.20
N ALA A 84 23.29 17.68 -9.94
CA ALA A 84 23.68 19.01 -9.51
C ALA A 84 22.49 19.93 -9.23
N GLN A 85 21.44 19.87 -10.07
CA GLN A 85 20.22 20.66 -9.87
C GLN A 85 19.48 20.24 -8.60
N VAL A 86 19.29 18.94 -8.40
CA VAL A 86 18.53 18.46 -7.23
C VAL A 86 19.29 18.65 -5.91
N THR A 87 20.63 18.59 -5.94
CA THR A 87 21.46 18.83 -4.75
C THR A 87 21.86 20.30 -4.56
N GLY A 88 21.46 21.20 -5.48
CA GLY A 88 21.90 22.58 -5.47
C GLY A 88 23.41 22.74 -5.61
N ASN A 89 24.00 22.01 -6.56
CA ASN A 89 25.46 21.87 -6.73
C ASN A 89 26.14 21.43 -5.41
N GLU A 90 25.54 20.43 -4.75
CA GLU A 90 26.03 19.82 -3.51
C GLU A 90 26.08 20.77 -2.30
N THR A 91 25.40 21.93 -2.38
CA THR A 91 25.18 22.80 -1.24
C THR A 91 23.99 22.42 -0.39
N PHE A 92 23.11 21.53 -0.93
CA PHE A 92 21.86 21.07 -0.32
C PHE A 92 20.87 22.18 0.08
N ASN A 93 21.01 23.36 -0.54
CA ASN A 93 20.09 24.49 -0.37
C ASN A 93 18.70 24.21 -1.00
N THR A 94 18.59 23.14 -1.77
CA THR A 94 17.35 22.63 -2.36
C THR A 94 16.52 21.80 -1.37
N HIS A 95 17.08 21.47 -0.20
CA HIS A 95 16.32 20.83 0.86
C HIS A 95 15.17 21.74 1.32
N ASP A 96 13.95 21.21 1.24
CA ASP A 96 12.73 21.89 1.65
C ASP A 96 12.01 21.04 2.71
N PRO A 97 12.00 21.45 3.99
CA PRO A 97 11.30 20.71 5.04
C PRO A 97 9.80 20.53 4.80
N ASN A 98 9.21 21.42 3.96
CA ASN A 98 7.80 21.37 3.56
C ASN A 98 7.59 20.61 2.22
N GLY A 99 8.65 20.09 1.65
CA GLY A 99 8.60 19.26 0.45
C GLY A 99 7.84 17.96 0.72
N ASN A 100 7.52 17.26 -0.35
CA ASN A 100 6.71 16.05 -0.26
C ASN A 100 7.40 14.79 -0.86
N ILE A 101 8.68 14.88 -1.20
CA ILE A 101 9.49 13.78 -1.74
C ILE A 101 10.73 13.57 -0.89
N LEU A 102 10.97 12.35 -0.45
CA LEU A 102 12.27 11.94 0.07
C LEU A 102 13.18 11.62 -1.10
N TYR A 103 14.15 12.49 -1.38
CA TYR A 103 15.08 12.28 -2.48
C TYR A 103 16.38 11.66 -2.00
N GLY A 104 16.67 10.45 -2.52
CA GLY A 104 17.93 9.75 -2.23
C GLY A 104 19.09 10.33 -3.01
N ILE A 105 20.13 10.78 -2.32
CA ILE A 105 21.33 11.37 -2.96
C ILE A 105 22.50 10.41 -2.96
N GLU A 106 22.56 9.48 -2.00
CA GLU A 106 23.60 8.44 -1.95
C GLU A 106 23.09 7.19 -1.24
N VAL A 107 23.54 6.02 -1.69
CA VAL A 107 23.48 4.75 -0.96
C VAL A 107 24.67 3.90 -1.34
N PHE A 108 25.46 3.50 -0.37
CA PHE A 108 26.52 2.52 -0.62
C PHE A 108 26.69 1.52 0.52
N ILE A 109 27.26 0.36 0.19
CA ILE A 109 27.75 -0.66 1.13
C ILE A 109 29.18 -1.00 0.74
N HIS A 110 30.07 -1.04 1.75
CA HIS A 110 31.45 -1.46 1.59
C HIS A 110 31.53 -2.86 0.93
N PRO A 111 32.39 -3.08 -0.08
CA PRO A 111 32.43 -4.32 -0.85
C PRO A 111 32.52 -5.60 -0.01
N ASP A 112 33.37 -5.60 1.04
CA ASP A 112 33.57 -6.74 1.92
C ASP A 112 32.34 -7.14 2.76
N TYR A 113 31.27 -6.33 2.72
CA TYR A 113 30.02 -6.55 3.46
C TYR A 113 28.81 -6.71 2.53
N ARG A 114 29.04 -6.81 1.21
CA ARG A 114 28.00 -7.14 0.25
C ARG A 114 27.50 -8.57 0.45
N GLY A 115 26.30 -8.87 -0.02
CA GLY A 115 25.67 -10.20 0.18
C GLY A 115 24.92 -10.37 1.51
N LEU A 116 25.10 -9.47 2.47
CA LEU A 116 24.45 -9.50 3.80
C LEU A 116 23.09 -8.79 3.85
N ARG A 117 22.54 -8.42 2.71
CA ARG A 117 21.27 -7.67 2.56
C ARG A 117 21.22 -6.33 3.32
N LEU A 118 22.39 -5.73 3.64
CA LEU A 118 22.47 -4.50 4.41
C LEU A 118 21.87 -3.30 3.67
N ALA A 119 22.06 -3.21 2.35
CA ALA A 119 21.45 -2.15 1.55
C ALA A 119 19.92 -2.22 1.59
N ARG A 120 19.34 -3.43 1.63
CA ARG A 120 17.89 -3.59 1.78
C ARG A 120 17.39 -2.95 3.08
N ARG A 121 18.09 -3.15 4.21
CA ARG A 121 17.73 -2.51 5.48
C ARG A 121 17.73 -0.99 5.40
N MET A 122 18.66 -0.39 4.62
CA MET A 122 18.66 1.06 4.41
C MET A 122 17.48 1.55 3.56
N TYR A 123 17.05 0.76 2.58
CA TYR A 123 15.83 1.08 1.83
C TYR A 123 14.57 0.94 2.70
N GLU A 124 14.47 -0.09 3.52
CA GLU A 124 13.35 -0.24 4.47
C GLU A 124 13.30 0.96 5.44
N TYR A 125 14.45 1.36 6.02
CA TYR A 125 14.50 2.56 6.85
C TYR A 125 14.03 3.83 6.12
N ARG A 126 14.41 4.02 4.84
CA ARG A 126 13.93 5.15 4.04
C ARG A 126 12.42 5.10 3.82
N LYS A 127 11.85 3.90 3.63
CA LYS A 127 10.40 3.72 3.50
C LYS A 127 9.69 4.10 4.80
N GLU A 128 10.14 3.58 5.93
CA GLU A 128 9.63 3.93 7.26
C GLU A 128 9.75 5.44 7.54
N LEU A 129 10.87 6.05 7.20
CA LEU A 129 11.06 7.50 7.34
C LEU A 129 10.11 8.29 6.46
N CYS A 130 9.92 7.87 5.21
CA CYS A 130 9.00 8.50 4.26
C CYS A 130 7.54 8.43 4.78
N GLU A 131 7.14 7.30 5.32
CA GLU A 131 5.82 7.12 5.95
C GLU A 131 5.68 7.99 7.21
N LYS A 132 6.65 7.94 8.12
CA LYS A 132 6.67 8.71 9.38
C LYS A 132 6.57 10.22 9.15
N LEU A 133 7.25 10.73 8.12
CA LEU A 133 7.24 12.15 7.75
C LEU A 133 6.06 12.52 6.82
N ASN A 134 5.17 11.59 6.55
CA ASN A 134 4.05 11.76 5.60
C ASN A 134 4.50 12.33 4.25
N LEU A 135 5.59 11.81 3.69
CA LEU A 135 6.05 12.18 2.36
C LEU A 135 5.38 11.31 1.30
N LYS A 136 5.11 11.88 0.13
CA LYS A 136 4.36 11.24 -0.95
C LYS A 136 5.08 10.02 -1.54
N ALA A 137 6.39 10.12 -1.69
CA ALA A 137 7.20 9.09 -2.35
C ALA A 137 8.68 9.21 -1.97
N ILE A 138 9.42 8.14 -2.21
CA ILE A 138 10.89 8.17 -2.31
C ILE A 138 11.23 8.23 -3.79
N MET A 139 12.12 9.15 -4.18
CA MET A 139 12.62 9.25 -5.55
C MET A 139 14.13 9.40 -5.56
N PHE A 140 14.77 8.95 -6.63
CA PHE A 140 16.21 9.17 -6.90
C PHE A 140 16.56 8.80 -8.33
N GLY A 141 17.69 9.33 -8.81
CA GLY A 141 18.33 8.91 -10.03
C GLY A 141 19.21 7.68 -9.79
N GLY A 142 18.83 6.54 -10.34
CA GLY A 142 19.62 5.30 -10.25
C GLY A 142 20.56 5.16 -11.45
N ARG A 143 21.84 4.89 -11.19
CA ARG A 143 22.80 4.54 -12.24
C ARG A 143 22.44 3.21 -12.92
N ILE A 144 22.89 3.04 -14.16
CA ILE A 144 22.77 1.81 -14.93
C ILE A 144 24.15 1.38 -15.46
N PRO A 145 25.08 1.01 -14.54
CA PRO A 145 26.52 0.93 -14.87
C PRO A 145 26.87 -0.11 -15.93
N ASN A 146 26.04 -1.10 -16.20
CA ASN A 146 26.31 -2.05 -17.28
C ASN A 146 25.78 -1.58 -18.65
N TYR A 147 25.12 -0.42 -18.73
CA TYR A 147 24.52 0.05 -19.98
C TYR A 147 25.55 0.30 -21.07
N HIS A 148 26.75 0.80 -20.74
CA HIS A 148 27.83 1.01 -21.74
C HIS A 148 28.13 -0.24 -22.61
N LYS A 149 27.90 -1.45 -22.08
CA LYS A 149 28.12 -2.73 -22.81
C LYS A 149 27.06 -2.99 -23.90
N TYR A 150 26.00 -2.23 -23.89
CA TYR A 150 24.83 -2.42 -24.75
C TYR A 150 24.42 -1.15 -25.51
N ALA A 151 25.08 -0.03 -25.26
CA ALA A 151 24.70 1.28 -25.80
C ALA A 151 24.78 1.36 -27.35
N ASP A 152 25.63 0.55 -27.94
CA ASP A 152 25.75 0.39 -29.39
C ASP A 152 24.61 -0.47 -30.02
N LYS A 153 23.89 -1.25 -29.21
CA LYS A 153 22.88 -2.23 -29.65
C LYS A 153 21.46 -1.83 -29.31
N MET A 154 21.26 -1.11 -28.23
CA MET A 154 19.93 -0.76 -27.76
C MET A 154 19.89 0.58 -27.04
N ARG A 155 18.72 1.22 -27.06
CA ARG A 155 18.48 2.49 -26.34
C ARG A 155 18.33 2.24 -24.84
N PRO A 156 18.54 3.26 -23.97
CA PRO A 156 18.43 3.10 -22.52
C PRO A 156 17.09 2.51 -22.07
N LYS A 157 15.99 2.88 -22.73
CA LYS A 157 14.65 2.37 -22.41
C LYS A 157 14.52 0.87 -22.69
N GLU A 158 15.07 0.40 -23.81
CA GLU A 158 15.07 -1.02 -24.17
C GLU A 158 15.93 -1.82 -23.19
N TYR A 159 17.12 -1.30 -22.85
CA TYR A 159 17.98 -1.90 -21.82
C TYR A 159 17.26 -2.08 -20.49
N ILE A 160 16.54 -1.06 -20.03
CA ILE A 160 15.77 -1.11 -18.78
C ILE A 160 14.69 -2.19 -18.85
N GLU A 161 13.97 -2.34 -19.96
CA GLU A 161 12.97 -3.41 -20.11
C GLU A 161 13.60 -4.80 -20.06
N HIS A 162 14.76 -5.01 -20.70
CA HIS A 162 15.50 -6.27 -20.59
C HIS A 162 16.00 -6.55 -19.17
N VAL A 163 16.35 -5.53 -18.40
CA VAL A 163 16.67 -5.71 -16.98
C VAL A 163 15.42 -6.06 -16.16
N ARG A 164 14.27 -5.43 -16.44
CA ARG A 164 12.99 -5.77 -15.79
C ARG A 164 12.54 -7.19 -16.10
N SER A 165 12.67 -7.64 -17.33
CA SER A 165 12.35 -9.02 -17.75
C SER A 165 13.38 -10.04 -17.27
N ARG A 166 14.47 -9.60 -16.59
CA ARG A 166 15.59 -10.43 -16.09
C ARG A 166 16.41 -11.10 -17.19
N GLU A 167 16.35 -10.59 -18.40
CA GLU A 167 17.18 -11.05 -19.52
C GLU A 167 18.60 -10.47 -19.43
N ILE A 168 18.73 -9.27 -18.87
CA ILE A 168 20.01 -8.62 -18.58
C ILE A 168 20.10 -8.37 -17.07
N TYR A 169 21.28 -8.61 -16.50
CA TYR A 169 21.57 -8.27 -15.12
C TYR A 169 22.33 -6.95 -15.06
N ASP A 170 21.75 -5.96 -14.37
CA ASP A 170 22.43 -4.73 -13.96
C ASP A 170 22.52 -4.70 -12.44
N PRO A 171 23.72 -4.56 -11.85
CA PRO A 171 23.89 -4.70 -10.40
C PRO A 171 23.16 -3.63 -9.59
N VAL A 172 22.96 -2.45 -10.15
CA VAL A 172 22.29 -1.34 -9.47
C VAL A 172 20.79 -1.37 -9.74
N LEU A 173 20.38 -1.36 -10.99
CA LEU A 173 18.96 -1.33 -11.35
C LEU A 173 18.22 -2.60 -10.89
N THR A 174 18.81 -3.80 -11.07
CA THR A 174 18.19 -5.05 -10.62
C THR A 174 17.94 -5.02 -9.11
N PHE A 175 18.91 -4.51 -8.33
CA PHE A 175 18.76 -4.38 -6.89
C PHE A 175 17.66 -3.38 -6.51
N GLN A 176 17.57 -2.23 -7.19
CA GLN A 176 16.56 -1.21 -6.94
C GLN A 176 15.15 -1.71 -7.25
N LEU A 177 14.97 -2.41 -8.38
CA LEU A 177 13.70 -3.05 -8.73
C LEU A 177 13.29 -4.14 -7.72
N SER A 178 14.26 -4.90 -7.17
CA SER A 178 13.98 -5.92 -6.16
C SER A 178 13.61 -5.36 -4.77
N ASN A 179 13.70 -4.05 -4.59
CA ASN A 179 13.26 -3.32 -3.39
C ASN A 179 12.01 -2.45 -3.67
N ASP A 180 11.15 -2.89 -4.59
CA ASP A 180 9.84 -2.32 -4.91
C ASP A 180 9.88 -0.91 -5.52
N PHE A 181 11.06 -0.48 -5.99
CA PHE A 181 11.14 0.74 -6.78
C PHE A 181 10.76 0.46 -8.24
N HIS A 182 10.04 1.39 -8.84
CA HIS A 182 9.69 1.31 -10.25
C HIS A 182 10.29 2.47 -11.04
N VAL A 183 10.66 2.18 -12.31
CA VAL A 183 11.23 3.20 -13.19
C VAL A 183 10.12 4.09 -13.73
N ARG A 184 10.20 5.39 -13.48
CA ARG A 184 9.28 6.41 -14.03
C ARG A 184 9.72 6.86 -15.41
N ARG A 185 11.01 7.08 -15.58
CA ARG A 185 11.61 7.54 -16.84
C ARG A 185 13.12 7.34 -16.86
N VAL A 186 13.71 7.52 -18.02
CA VAL A 186 15.15 7.74 -18.20
C VAL A 186 15.45 9.23 -18.07
N ILE A 187 16.47 9.58 -17.32
CA ILE A 187 17.01 10.93 -17.24
C ILE A 187 18.35 10.95 -17.98
N ARG A 188 18.51 11.86 -18.92
CA ARG A 188 19.77 12.06 -19.65
C ARG A 188 20.64 13.12 -18.97
N ASN A 189 21.95 12.94 -19.06
CA ASN A 189 22.93 13.83 -18.41
C ASN A 189 22.70 14.03 -16.90
N TYR A 190 22.19 13.00 -16.24
CA TYR A 190 21.94 13.06 -14.79
C TYR A 190 23.23 13.26 -14.00
N LEU A 191 24.25 12.47 -14.32
CA LEU A 191 25.63 12.57 -13.83
C LEU A 191 26.55 12.65 -15.04
N PRO A 192 27.05 13.83 -15.41
CA PRO A 192 27.87 13.99 -16.60
C PRO A 192 29.21 13.22 -16.56
N SER A 193 29.70 12.85 -15.38
CA SER A 193 30.90 12.04 -15.18
C SER A 193 30.66 10.52 -15.23
N ASP A 194 29.42 10.05 -15.37
CA ASP A 194 29.09 8.63 -15.34
C ASP A 194 29.12 8.00 -16.74
N GLU A 195 30.34 7.68 -17.21
CA GLU A 195 30.55 7.04 -18.50
C GLU A 195 29.97 5.62 -18.54
N GLU A 196 29.99 4.86 -17.43
CA GLU A 196 29.44 3.50 -17.36
C GLU A 196 27.94 3.43 -17.65
N SER A 197 27.22 4.49 -17.32
CA SER A 197 25.78 4.63 -17.60
C SER A 197 25.49 5.43 -18.87
N GLU A 198 26.53 5.77 -19.69
CA GLU A 198 26.40 6.68 -20.82
C GLU A 198 25.69 7.99 -20.45
N HIS A 199 26.04 8.55 -19.27
CA HIS A 199 25.47 9.74 -18.66
C HIS A 199 23.94 9.64 -18.37
N CYS A 200 23.35 8.46 -18.52
CA CYS A 200 21.92 8.21 -18.27
C CYS A 200 21.68 7.68 -16.85
N ALA A 201 20.53 8.01 -16.31
CA ALA A 201 20.03 7.41 -15.08
C ALA A 201 18.55 7.02 -15.22
N THR A 202 18.11 6.13 -14.38
CA THR A 202 16.68 5.82 -14.19
C THR A 202 16.12 6.69 -13.08
N LEU A 203 15.06 7.43 -13.34
CA LEU A 203 14.27 8.04 -12.27
C LEU A 203 13.43 6.94 -11.64
N LEU A 204 13.81 6.55 -10.45
CA LEU A 204 13.12 5.53 -9.66
C LEU A 204 12.20 6.16 -8.64
N GLN A 205 11.09 5.50 -8.37
CA GLN A 205 10.09 5.93 -7.41
C GLN A 205 9.55 4.72 -6.64
N TRP A 206 9.39 4.91 -5.35
CA TRP A 206 8.56 4.11 -4.47
C TRP A 206 7.46 5.00 -3.90
N ASP A 207 6.20 4.58 -4.00
CA ASP A 207 5.06 5.38 -3.56
C ASP A 207 4.69 5.04 -2.12
N ASN A 208 4.58 6.08 -1.28
CA ASN A 208 4.01 5.92 0.05
C ASN A 208 2.49 5.81 -0.06
N ILE A 209 1.98 4.61 0.04
CA ILE A 209 0.53 4.35 -0.01
C ILE A 209 -0.24 4.95 1.18
N TYR A 210 0.48 5.33 2.25
CA TYR A 210 -0.08 5.98 3.44
C TYR A 210 -0.02 7.51 3.40
N TYR A 211 0.48 8.09 2.30
CA TYR A 211 0.61 9.53 2.16
C TYR A 211 -0.73 10.24 2.25
N GLN A 212 -0.82 11.18 3.17
CA GLN A 212 -1.94 12.09 3.30
C GLN A 212 -1.49 13.49 2.85
N PRO A 213 -2.01 14.01 1.72
CA PRO A 213 -1.63 15.36 1.27
C PRO A 213 -2.02 16.39 2.35
N PRO A 214 -1.21 17.46 2.53
CA PRO A 214 -1.55 18.55 3.45
C PRO A 214 -2.95 19.07 3.10
N THR A 215 -3.80 19.19 4.10
CA THR A 215 -5.10 19.84 3.95
C THR A 215 -4.85 21.34 3.76
N ASP A 216 -5.07 21.85 2.56
CA ASP A 216 -5.28 23.30 2.41
C ASP A 216 -6.49 23.68 3.26
N SER A 217 -6.33 24.63 4.15
CA SER A 217 -7.27 25.04 5.18
C SER A 217 -8.63 25.58 4.67
N TYR A 218 -8.93 25.41 3.40
CA TYR A 218 -10.18 25.85 2.76
C TYR A 218 -10.92 24.76 1.95
N VAL A 219 -10.37 23.56 1.86
CA VAL A 219 -11.10 22.41 1.30
C VAL A 219 -11.05 21.31 2.35
N ASP A 220 -12.21 20.98 2.86
CA ASP A 220 -12.42 19.82 3.74
C ASP A 220 -12.06 18.55 2.96
N ARG A 221 -10.76 18.26 2.87
CA ARG A 221 -10.26 17.05 2.22
C ARG A 221 -10.60 15.90 3.13
N LYS A 222 -11.61 15.16 2.74
CA LYS A 222 -12.02 13.93 3.40
C LYS A 222 -10.81 13.03 3.58
N PRO A 223 -10.64 12.40 4.74
CA PRO A 223 -9.57 11.44 4.97
C PRO A 223 -9.63 10.35 3.88
N THR A 224 -8.49 9.83 3.47
CA THR A 224 -8.45 8.70 2.54
C THR A 224 -9.02 7.48 3.22
N VAL A 225 -10.10 6.93 2.67
CA VAL A 225 -10.71 5.69 3.13
C VAL A 225 -10.28 4.56 2.19
N ARG A 226 -9.77 3.47 2.76
CA ARG A 226 -9.40 2.27 2.01
C ARG A 226 -10.49 1.23 2.12
N ILE A 227 -10.88 0.68 0.96
CA ILE A 227 -11.98 -0.26 0.86
C ILE A 227 -11.49 -1.52 0.15
N GLY A 228 -11.68 -2.67 0.79
CA GLY A 228 -11.55 -3.97 0.16
C GLY A 228 -12.90 -4.45 -0.37
N LEU A 229 -12.95 -4.88 -1.62
CA LEU A 229 -14.14 -5.50 -2.22
C LEU A 229 -13.86 -6.98 -2.43
N VAL A 230 -14.71 -7.82 -1.87
CA VAL A 230 -14.56 -9.28 -1.99
C VAL A 230 -15.19 -9.76 -3.28
N GLN A 231 -14.38 -10.30 -4.16
CA GLN A 231 -14.87 -11.08 -5.30
C GLN A 231 -15.06 -12.52 -4.85
N TRP A 232 -16.32 -12.85 -4.54
CA TRP A 232 -16.70 -14.12 -3.92
C TRP A 232 -16.94 -15.20 -4.97
N GLN A 233 -16.41 -16.39 -4.72
CA GLN A 233 -16.72 -17.55 -5.54
C GLN A 233 -17.74 -18.44 -4.82
N MET A 234 -18.89 -18.68 -5.44
CA MET A 234 -19.95 -19.56 -4.91
C MET A 234 -19.51 -21.02 -4.98
N ARG A 235 -18.97 -21.55 -3.88
CA ARG A 235 -18.58 -22.96 -3.71
C ARG A 235 -19.41 -23.59 -2.61
N PRO A 236 -19.90 -24.83 -2.74
CA PRO A 236 -20.63 -25.50 -1.66
C PRO A 236 -19.79 -25.57 -0.37
N TYR A 237 -20.39 -25.23 0.75
CA TYR A 237 -19.82 -25.38 2.09
C TYR A 237 -20.61 -26.38 2.91
N ALA A 238 -19.92 -27.24 3.63
CA ALA A 238 -20.55 -28.26 4.48
C ALA A 238 -21.02 -27.70 5.83
N SER A 239 -20.45 -26.59 6.28
CA SER A 239 -20.75 -25.97 7.56
C SER A 239 -20.57 -24.44 7.51
N VAL A 240 -21.04 -23.75 8.55
CA VAL A 240 -20.75 -22.35 8.76
C VAL A 240 -19.25 -22.14 9.07
N ASP A 241 -18.59 -23.11 9.69
CA ASP A 241 -17.16 -23.05 9.95
C ASP A 241 -16.36 -23.04 8.64
N ASP A 242 -16.68 -23.95 7.69
CA ASP A 242 -16.01 -23.96 6.38
C ASP A 242 -16.22 -22.65 5.61
N LEU A 243 -17.42 -22.06 5.70
CA LEU A 243 -17.71 -20.76 5.12
C LEU A 243 -16.81 -19.68 5.76
N PHE A 244 -16.64 -19.72 7.08
CA PHE A 244 -15.88 -18.71 7.81
C PHE A 244 -14.37 -18.87 7.67
N GLU A 245 -13.84 -20.03 7.38
CA GLU A 245 -12.43 -20.17 6.96
C GLU A 245 -12.14 -19.31 5.71
N GLN A 246 -13.05 -19.30 4.75
CA GLN A 246 -12.90 -18.46 3.55
C GLN A 246 -13.17 -16.98 3.83
N VAL A 247 -14.15 -16.65 4.68
CA VAL A 247 -14.43 -15.28 5.11
C VAL A 247 -13.21 -14.68 5.80
N GLU A 248 -12.64 -15.40 6.76
CA GLU A 248 -11.49 -14.95 7.54
C GLU A 248 -10.26 -14.75 6.65
N PHE A 249 -10.03 -15.62 5.66
CA PHE A 249 -8.97 -15.44 4.66
C PHE A 249 -9.05 -14.08 3.95
N PHE A 250 -10.26 -13.65 3.55
CA PHE A 250 -10.44 -12.34 2.91
C PHE A 250 -10.29 -11.20 3.91
N VAL A 251 -10.82 -11.32 5.13
CA VAL A 251 -10.72 -10.30 6.17
C VAL A 251 -9.26 -10.09 6.56
N ASP A 252 -8.50 -11.18 6.78
CA ASP A 252 -7.07 -11.15 7.07
C ASP A 252 -6.30 -10.44 5.95
N SER A 253 -6.47 -10.90 4.71
CA SER A 253 -5.80 -10.32 3.55
C SER A 253 -6.07 -8.83 3.38
N VAL A 254 -7.32 -8.38 3.56
CA VAL A 254 -7.72 -6.97 3.40
C VAL A 254 -7.24 -6.13 4.59
N SER A 255 -7.23 -6.69 5.79
CA SER A 255 -6.75 -6.00 7.00
C SER A 255 -5.24 -5.74 6.97
N ASP A 256 -4.44 -6.65 6.38
CA ASP A 256 -3.01 -6.48 6.19
C ASP A 256 -2.66 -5.23 5.36
N TYR A 257 -3.54 -4.85 4.42
CA TYR A 257 -3.46 -3.59 3.69
C TYR A 257 -3.96 -2.38 4.49
N LYS A 258 -4.28 -2.56 5.79
CA LYS A 258 -4.84 -1.53 6.68
C LYS A 258 -6.04 -0.84 6.05
N SER A 259 -6.95 -1.64 5.48
CA SER A 259 -8.19 -1.14 4.92
C SER A 259 -9.18 -0.78 6.01
N ASP A 260 -9.99 0.24 5.76
CA ASP A 260 -10.99 0.74 6.70
C ASP A 260 -12.28 -0.06 6.62
N PHE A 261 -12.61 -0.53 5.42
CA PHE A 261 -13.79 -1.32 5.16
C PHE A 261 -13.47 -2.55 4.32
N ILE A 262 -14.23 -3.62 4.56
CA ILE A 262 -14.37 -4.75 3.66
C ILE A 262 -15.85 -4.96 3.33
N LEU A 263 -16.16 -5.16 2.04
CA LEU A 263 -17.51 -5.42 1.54
C LEU A 263 -17.62 -6.83 0.98
N PHE A 264 -18.54 -7.62 1.52
CA PHE A 264 -18.96 -8.91 0.95
C PHE A 264 -20.15 -8.73 0.01
N PRO A 265 -20.38 -9.63 -0.95
CA PRO A 265 -21.47 -9.50 -1.91
C PRO A 265 -22.83 -9.89 -1.32
N GLU A 266 -23.90 -9.59 -2.07
CA GLU A 266 -25.24 -10.06 -1.77
C GLU A 266 -25.28 -11.58 -1.75
N TYR A 267 -26.03 -12.19 -0.82
CA TYR A 267 -26.17 -13.63 -0.64
C TYR A 267 -24.86 -14.41 -0.59
N PHE A 268 -23.80 -13.82 -0.03
CA PHE A 268 -22.50 -14.49 0.06
C PHE A 268 -22.57 -15.86 0.75
N ASN A 269 -23.58 -16.09 1.59
CA ASN A 269 -23.83 -17.35 2.29
C ASN A 269 -24.67 -18.37 1.49
N ALA A 270 -25.11 -18.02 0.25
CA ALA A 270 -25.88 -18.92 -0.60
C ALA A 270 -25.27 -20.33 -0.78
N PRO A 271 -23.93 -20.49 -0.80
CA PRO A 271 -23.34 -21.83 -0.87
C PRO A 271 -23.74 -22.81 0.24
N LEU A 272 -24.21 -22.32 1.40
CA LEU A 272 -24.78 -23.16 2.47
C LEU A 272 -26.11 -23.83 2.08
N MET A 273 -26.77 -23.34 1.02
CA MET A 273 -27.98 -23.99 0.48
C MET A 273 -27.74 -25.43 0.03
N ALA A 274 -26.50 -25.79 -0.33
CA ALA A 274 -26.13 -27.14 -0.66
C ALA A 274 -26.51 -28.18 0.43
N ARG A 275 -26.69 -27.72 1.68
CA ARG A 275 -27.16 -28.57 2.81
C ARG A 275 -28.64 -28.87 2.75
N PHE A 276 -29.40 -28.23 1.89
CA PHE A 276 -30.86 -28.31 1.78
C PHE A 276 -31.32 -28.70 0.39
N ASN A 277 -30.50 -29.41 -0.38
CA ASN A 277 -30.77 -29.77 -1.77
C ASN A 277 -32.03 -30.64 -1.95
N ASP A 278 -32.48 -31.28 -0.88
CA ASP A 278 -33.72 -32.08 -0.87
C ASP A 278 -35.00 -31.23 -0.78
N LEU A 279 -34.86 -29.93 -0.53
CA LEU A 279 -35.96 -28.97 -0.38
C LEU A 279 -36.13 -28.12 -1.63
N GLY A 280 -37.33 -27.60 -1.84
CA GLY A 280 -37.55 -26.54 -2.86
C GLY A 280 -36.84 -25.23 -2.48
N GLU A 281 -36.58 -24.36 -3.48
CA GLU A 281 -35.82 -23.12 -3.30
C GLU A 281 -36.32 -22.24 -2.17
N ALA A 282 -37.63 -21.96 -2.11
CA ALA A 282 -38.26 -21.16 -1.06
C ALA A 282 -38.06 -21.76 0.35
N GLN A 283 -38.05 -23.08 0.47
CA GLN A 283 -37.81 -23.74 1.75
C GLN A 283 -36.33 -23.70 2.13
N SER A 284 -35.45 -23.85 1.14
CA SER A 284 -34.00 -23.84 1.34
C SER A 284 -33.52 -22.47 1.81
N ILE A 285 -33.97 -21.39 1.18
CA ILE A 285 -33.59 -20.03 1.56
C ILE A 285 -34.16 -19.66 2.95
N ARG A 286 -35.35 -20.11 3.27
CA ARG A 286 -35.95 -19.94 4.59
C ARG A 286 -35.20 -20.70 5.68
N LYS A 287 -34.69 -21.90 5.36
CA LYS A 287 -33.81 -22.67 6.25
C LYS A 287 -32.45 -22.02 6.47
N MET A 288 -31.92 -21.35 5.44
CA MET A 288 -30.67 -20.64 5.53
C MET A 288 -30.69 -19.48 6.53
N ALA A 289 -31.87 -18.86 6.74
CA ALA A 289 -32.06 -17.77 7.71
C ALA A 289 -31.72 -18.18 9.15
N GLN A 290 -31.71 -19.49 9.49
CA GLN A 290 -31.32 -19.95 10.81
C GLN A 290 -29.88 -19.62 11.20
N TYR A 291 -29.00 -19.40 10.21
CA TYR A 291 -27.57 -19.14 10.43
C TYR A 291 -27.25 -17.64 10.55
N THR A 292 -28.21 -16.76 10.27
CA THR A 292 -27.95 -15.32 10.08
C THR A 292 -27.43 -14.64 11.35
N GLU A 293 -27.94 -14.98 12.51
CA GLU A 293 -27.45 -14.42 13.78
C GLU A 293 -26.05 -14.91 14.16
N GLU A 294 -25.80 -16.22 13.95
CA GLU A 294 -24.46 -16.80 14.14
C GLU A 294 -23.45 -16.15 13.22
N ILE A 295 -23.80 -15.98 11.95
CA ILE A 295 -22.95 -15.32 10.92
C ILE A 295 -22.67 -13.87 11.31
N ARG A 296 -23.68 -13.10 11.75
CA ARG A 296 -23.52 -11.73 12.25
C ARG A 296 -22.52 -11.66 13.40
N ASP A 297 -22.67 -12.53 14.39
CA ASP A 297 -21.84 -12.51 15.58
C ASP A 297 -20.39 -12.85 15.27
N ARG A 298 -20.14 -13.80 14.36
CA ARG A 298 -18.80 -14.12 13.87
C ARG A 298 -18.16 -12.97 13.08
N PHE A 299 -18.90 -12.27 12.22
CA PHE A 299 -18.39 -11.08 11.56
C PHE A 299 -18.04 -9.95 12.54
N ARG A 300 -18.85 -9.78 13.59
CA ARG A 300 -18.54 -8.83 14.65
C ARG A 300 -17.20 -9.17 15.35
N GLU A 301 -16.96 -10.44 15.64
CA GLU A 301 -15.70 -10.91 16.24
C GLU A 301 -14.51 -10.64 15.30
N LEU A 302 -14.66 -10.92 14.01
CA LEU A 302 -13.63 -10.62 13.02
C LEU A 302 -13.39 -9.11 12.90
N ALA A 303 -14.43 -8.27 12.91
CA ALA A 303 -14.29 -6.82 12.83
C ALA A 303 -13.45 -6.26 13.98
N ILE A 304 -13.63 -6.78 15.19
CA ILE A 304 -12.85 -6.42 16.38
C ILE A 304 -11.42 -6.95 16.24
N SER A 305 -11.26 -8.23 15.94
CA SER A 305 -9.95 -8.92 15.93
C SER A 305 -9.00 -8.37 14.87
N TYR A 306 -9.54 -8.04 13.70
CA TYR A 306 -8.79 -7.53 12.55
C TYR A 306 -8.82 -6.01 12.42
N ASN A 307 -9.46 -5.31 13.37
CA ASN A 307 -9.55 -3.84 13.42
C ASN A 307 -10.06 -3.22 12.10
N ILE A 308 -11.12 -3.79 11.53
CA ILE A 308 -11.69 -3.37 10.24
C ILE A 308 -13.22 -3.29 10.32
N ASN A 309 -13.83 -2.31 9.65
CA ASN A 309 -15.30 -2.28 9.52
C ASN A 309 -15.75 -3.27 8.44
N ILE A 310 -16.67 -4.16 8.76
CA ILE A 310 -17.14 -5.21 7.85
C ILE A 310 -18.58 -4.93 7.44
N ILE A 311 -18.81 -4.82 6.12
CA ILE A 311 -20.14 -4.84 5.54
C ILE A 311 -20.37 -6.26 5.03
N THR A 312 -21.27 -6.99 5.69
CA THR A 312 -21.40 -8.44 5.53
C THR A 312 -22.03 -8.88 4.20
N GLY A 313 -22.23 -7.95 3.28
CA GLY A 313 -23.06 -8.24 2.10
C GLY A 313 -24.53 -8.39 2.52
N SER A 314 -25.19 -9.45 2.05
CA SER A 314 -26.55 -9.72 2.53
C SER A 314 -26.84 -11.21 2.67
N MET A 315 -27.91 -11.52 3.38
CA MET A 315 -28.36 -12.88 3.66
C MET A 315 -29.85 -12.92 4.05
N PRO A 316 -30.54 -14.04 3.90
CA PRO A 316 -31.94 -14.16 4.31
C PRO A 316 -32.07 -14.06 5.84
N TYR A 317 -33.05 -13.32 6.31
CA TYR A 317 -33.38 -13.13 7.71
C TYR A 317 -34.88 -13.35 7.95
N LEU A 318 -35.21 -14.15 8.94
CA LEU A 318 -36.59 -14.44 9.32
C LEU A 318 -36.99 -13.60 10.51
N LYS A 319 -38.00 -12.75 10.33
CA LYS A 319 -38.59 -11.90 11.39
C LYS A 319 -40.11 -12.00 11.31
N ASP A 320 -40.75 -12.33 12.43
CA ASP A 320 -42.21 -12.40 12.51
C ASP A 320 -42.84 -13.22 11.37
N ASP A 321 -42.28 -14.38 11.05
CA ASP A 321 -42.63 -15.28 9.96
C ASP A 321 -42.45 -14.71 8.55
N SER A 322 -42.01 -13.49 8.39
CA SER A 322 -41.66 -12.87 7.11
C SER A 322 -40.17 -13.01 6.84
N LEU A 323 -39.81 -13.27 5.57
CA LEU A 323 -38.43 -13.41 5.13
C LEU A 323 -37.94 -12.13 4.49
N TYR A 324 -36.78 -11.64 4.91
CA TYR A 324 -36.14 -10.43 4.39
C TYR A 324 -34.74 -10.73 3.87
N ASN A 325 -34.22 -9.87 2.99
CA ASN A 325 -32.82 -9.83 2.61
C ASN A 325 -32.15 -8.72 3.41
N VAL A 326 -31.26 -9.09 4.36
CA VAL A 326 -30.63 -8.15 5.27
C VAL A 326 -29.11 -8.31 5.27
N GLY A 327 -28.42 -7.26 5.64
CA GLY A 327 -27.01 -7.30 5.95
C GLY A 327 -26.67 -6.55 7.25
N PHE A 328 -25.43 -6.64 7.66
CA PHE A 328 -24.95 -6.00 8.86
C PHE A 328 -23.69 -5.18 8.61
N LEU A 329 -23.64 -4.01 9.24
CA LEU A 329 -22.42 -3.26 9.39
C LEU A 329 -21.83 -3.61 10.77
N CYS A 330 -20.78 -4.42 10.77
CA CYS A 330 -20.03 -4.76 11.97
C CYS A 330 -18.82 -3.82 12.06
N ARG A 331 -18.83 -2.89 13.02
CA ARG A 331 -17.73 -1.93 13.18
C ARG A 331 -16.59 -2.52 14.02
N ARG A 332 -15.41 -1.98 13.81
CA ARG A 332 -14.20 -2.37 14.54
C ARG A 332 -14.26 -2.12 16.05
N ASP A 333 -15.19 -1.30 16.53
CA ASP A 333 -15.47 -1.10 17.95
C ASP A 333 -16.44 -2.15 18.54
N GLY A 334 -16.95 -3.07 17.70
CA GLY A 334 -17.88 -4.12 18.08
C GLY A 334 -19.36 -3.72 18.03
N SER A 335 -19.67 -2.48 17.65
CA SER A 335 -21.06 -2.09 17.38
C SER A 335 -21.58 -2.68 16.07
N VAL A 336 -22.86 -3.00 16.01
CA VAL A 336 -23.49 -3.64 14.84
C VAL A 336 -24.79 -2.92 14.52
N ASP A 337 -24.97 -2.57 13.27
CA ASP A 337 -26.23 -2.10 12.70
C ASP A 337 -26.72 -3.04 11.60
N MET A 338 -28.01 -3.15 11.45
CA MET A 338 -28.65 -3.93 10.39
C MET A 338 -29.18 -2.97 9.29
N TYR A 339 -29.06 -3.39 8.06
CA TYR A 339 -29.70 -2.75 6.90
C TYR A 339 -30.50 -3.79 6.12
N GLU A 340 -31.59 -3.34 5.47
CA GLU A 340 -32.57 -4.18 4.80
C GLU A 340 -32.66 -3.80 3.31
N LYS A 341 -32.83 -4.81 2.43
CA LYS A 341 -33.22 -4.57 1.03
C LYS A 341 -34.65 -4.06 0.98
N ILE A 342 -34.86 -2.87 0.42
CA ILE A 342 -36.16 -2.22 0.34
C ILE A 342 -36.93 -2.73 -0.90
N HIS A 343 -36.24 -2.77 -2.04
CA HIS A 343 -36.84 -3.21 -3.31
C HIS A 343 -36.36 -4.64 -3.60
N VAL A 344 -37.21 -5.62 -3.30
CA VAL A 344 -36.97 -7.01 -3.71
C VAL A 344 -37.26 -7.18 -5.20
N THR A 345 -36.47 -8.02 -5.87
CA THR A 345 -36.73 -8.32 -7.28
C THR A 345 -38.00 -9.16 -7.44
N PRO A 346 -38.62 -9.16 -8.64
CA PRO A 346 -39.81 -10.01 -8.88
C PRO A 346 -39.58 -11.49 -8.60
N ASP A 347 -38.35 -11.98 -8.84
CA ASP A 347 -38.00 -13.39 -8.60
C ASP A 347 -37.82 -13.68 -7.11
N GLU A 348 -37.18 -12.80 -6.36
CA GLU A 348 -37.08 -12.90 -4.90
C GLU A 348 -38.46 -12.93 -4.24
N GLN A 349 -39.40 -12.10 -4.74
CA GLN A 349 -40.75 -12.07 -4.21
C GLN A 349 -41.55 -13.33 -4.59
N LYS A 350 -41.53 -13.72 -5.86
CA LYS A 350 -42.40 -14.81 -6.38
C LYS A 350 -41.84 -16.19 -6.04
N CYS A 351 -40.52 -16.40 -6.20
CA CYS A 351 -39.88 -17.69 -6.07
C CYS A 351 -39.50 -17.99 -4.61
N TRP A 352 -39.07 -16.96 -3.86
CA TRP A 352 -38.56 -17.15 -2.50
C TRP A 352 -39.46 -16.58 -1.40
N GLY A 353 -40.45 -15.76 -1.74
CA GLY A 353 -41.38 -15.19 -0.79
C GLY A 353 -40.75 -14.10 0.10
N LEU A 354 -39.74 -13.37 -0.42
CA LEU A 354 -39.14 -12.27 0.30
C LEU A 354 -40.08 -11.07 0.40
N SER A 355 -40.00 -10.40 1.54
CA SER A 355 -40.63 -9.07 1.79
C SER A 355 -39.60 -7.98 1.70
N GLY A 356 -40.00 -6.82 1.16
CA GLY A 356 -39.16 -5.62 1.17
C GLY A 356 -39.06 -5.00 2.55
N GLY A 357 -37.91 -4.39 2.85
CA GLY A 357 -37.71 -3.57 4.03
C GLY A 357 -38.49 -2.25 3.98
N SER A 358 -38.51 -1.53 5.07
CA SER A 358 -39.30 -0.28 5.19
C SER A 358 -38.47 0.94 5.65
N HIS A 359 -37.19 0.76 5.92
CA HIS A 359 -36.34 1.81 6.48
C HIS A 359 -35.07 1.98 5.68
N ILE A 360 -34.74 3.23 5.38
CA ILE A 360 -33.48 3.65 4.85
C ILE A 360 -32.77 4.52 5.89
N GLN A 361 -31.47 4.32 6.06
CA GLN A 361 -30.66 5.09 6.99
C GLN A 361 -29.24 5.19 6.54
N THR A 362 -28.55 6.20 7.01
CA THR A 362 -27.10 6.33 6.92
C THR A 362 -26.46 5.88 8.23
N PHE A 363 -25.18 5.55 8.19
CA PHE A 363 -24.45 5.04 9.35
C PHE A 363 -23.22 5.90 9.61
N ASP A 364 -23.09 6.38 10.84
CA ASP A 364 -21.86 7.03 11.27
C ASP A 364 -20.79 5.99 11.54
N THR A 365 -19.60 6.23 11.03
CA THR A 365 -18.41 5.42 11.25
C THR A 365 -17.22 6.30 11.59
N ASP A 366 -16.14 5.71 12.09
CA ASP A 366 -14.87 6.39 12.34
C ASP A 366 -14.19 6.90 11.04
N CYS A 367 -14.68 6.48 9.86
CA CYS A 367 -14.18 6.89 8.54
C CYS A 367 -15.17 7.81 7.78
N GLY A 368 -16.20 8.31 8.45
CA GLY A 368 -17.24 9.16 7.87
C GLY A 368 -18.61 8.51 7.83
N LYS A 369 -19.58 9.24 7.28
CA LYS A 369 -20.97 8.78 7.16
C LYS A 369 -21.16 7.97 5.89
N ILE A 370 -21.65 6.76 5.99
CA ILE A 370 -21.84 5.84 4.88
C ILE A 370 -23.32 5.50 4.65
N GLY A 371 -23.65 5.13 3.42
CA GLY A 371 -24.92 4.51 3.05
C GLY A 371 -24.70 3.09 2.56
N ILE A 372 -25.68 2.22 2.75
CA ILE A 372 -25.67 0.85 2.23
C ILE A 372 -27.04 0.56 1.61
N VAL A 373 -27.03 0.14 0.34
CA VAL A 373 -28.23 -0.34 -0.38
C VAL A 373 -27.90 -1.67 -1.03
N ILE A 374 -28.87 -2.57 -1.14
CA ILE A 374 -28.61 -3.92 -1.62
C ILE A 374 -29.06 -4.07 -3.07
N CYS A 375 -28.08 -4.32 -3.97
CA CYS A 375 -28.28 -4.73 -5.36
C CYS A 375 -29.33 -3.88 -6.10
N TYR A 376 -30.52 -4.41 -6.33
CA TYR A 376 -31.62 -3.77 -7.05
C TYR A 376 -32.03 -2.41 -6.47
N ASP A 377 -31.81 -2.16 -5.18
CA ASP A 377 -32.10 -0.86 -4.56
C ASP A 377 -31.33 0.30 -5.22
N VAL A 378 -30.14 0.05 -5.79
CA VAL A 378 -29.34 1.12 -6.44
C VAL A 378 -30.00 1.69 -7.70
N GLU A 379 -30.90 0.94 -8.33
CA GLU A 379 -31.66 1.39 -9.48
C GLU A 379 -32.74 2.43 -9.14
N PHE A 380 -33.00 2.64 -7.85
CA PHE A 380 -33.95 3.64 -7.35
C PHE A 380 -33.18 4.86 -6.84
N PRO A 381 -32.99 5.90 -7.66
CA PRO A 381 -32.14 7.06 -7.33
C PRO A 381 -32.64 7.85 -6.12
N GLU A 382 -33.92 7.69 -5.74
CA GLU A 382 -34.51 8.29 -4.55
C GLU A 382 -33.79 7.86 -3.27
N LEU A 383 -33.42 6.58 -3.17
CA LEU A 383 -32.72 6.06 -1.99
C LEU A 383 -31.36 6.72 -1.83
N SER A 384 -30.56 6.71 -2.91
CA SER A 384 -29.23 7.32 -2.91
C SER A 384 -29.29 8.84 -2.63
N ARG A 385 -30.31 9.53 -3.17
CA ARG A 385 -30.50 10.96 -2.95
C ARG A 385 -30.86 11.28 -1.50
N LEU A 386 -31.79 10.53 -0.90
CA LEU A 386 -32.16 10.71 0.50
C LEU A 386 -30.97 10.49 1.45
N MET A 387 -30.15 9.47 1.19
CA MET A 387 -28.92 9.24 1.94
C MET A 387 -27.90 10.38 1.73
N ALA A 388 -27.76 10.89 0.51
CA ALA A 388 -26.87 12.02 0.23
C ALA A 388 -27.32 13.31 0.93
N ASP A 389 -28.63 13.57 0.98
CA ASP A 389 -29.22 14.72 1.70
C ASP A 389 -28.98 14.58 3.22
N ASP A 390 -28.91 13.35 3.75
CA ASP A 390 -28.55 13.07 5.14
C ASP A 390 -27.02 13.10 5.40
N GLY A 391 -26.24 13.47 4.39
CA GLY A 391 -24.78 13.69 4.51
C GLY A 391 -23.92 12.45 4.25
N MET A 392 -24.43 11.43 3.59
CA MET A 392 -23.66 10.28 3.13
C MET A 392 -22.46 10.70 2.28
N GLN A 393 -21.32 10.09 2.55
CA GLN A 393 -20.06 10.35 1.85
C GLN A 393 -19.65 9.19 0.95
N ILE A 394 -19.97 7.96 1.35
CA ILE A 394 -19.67 6.74 0.60
C ILE A 394 -20.93 5.89 0.55
N LEU A 395 -21.30 5.40 -0.64
CA LEU A 395 -22.35 4.43 -0.84
C LEU A 395 -21.75 3.06 -1.11
N PHE A 396 -22.13 2.06 -0.32
CA PHE A 396 -21.79 0.66 -0.55
C PHE A 396 -22.99 -0.08 -1.16
N VAL A 397 -22.70 -0.90 -2.15
CA VAL A 397 -23.72 -1.67 -2.86
C VAL A 397 -23.27 -3.13 -2.94
N PRO A 398 -23.59 -3.98 -1.95
CA PRO A 398 -23.47 -5.41 -2.13
C PRO A 398 -24.41 -5.90 -3.22
N PHE A 399 -23.90 -6.62 -4.20
CA PHE A 399 -24.70 -7.17 -5.29
C PHE A 399 -24.19 -8.54 -5.71
N MET A 400 -25.08 -9.31 -6.35
CA MET A 400 -24.77 -10.56 -7.02
C MET A 400 -25.39 -10.50 -8.42
N THR A 401 -24.58 -10.82 -9.42
CA THR A 401 -25.03 -10.97 -10.82
C THR A 401 -24.67 -12.34 -11.32
N ASP A 402 -25.46 -12.85 -12.27
CA ASP A 402 -25.18 -14.11 -12.98
C ASP A 402 -23.92 -14.01 -13.86
#